data_3a1400408c64e154e7169ea1307a0769
#
_entry.id   3a1400408c64e154e7169ea1307a0769
#
_cell.length_a   1.000
_cell.length_b   1.000
_cell.length_c   1.000
_cell.angle_alpha   90.00
_cell.angle_beta   90.00
_cell.angle_gamma   90.00
#
_symmetry.space_group_name_H-M   'P 1'
#
loop_
_entity.id
_entity.type
_entity.pdbx_description
1 polymer ?
#
loop_
_entity_poly.entity_id
_entity_poly.type
_entity_poly.pdbx_seq_one_letter_code
_entity_poly.pdbx_strand_id
1 'polypeptide(L)'
;MRPLFCVGIAIFYINYLKIKTVDTLSYKTVSLNKATVDKKWVVIDATDLALGRLASRVALVLRGKNKPGYTPHVDCGDNVIVINAEKVALSGKKMTDRVYTRYTGYPGGQRLTTPEKILSKKPTELVRRAGKGMLRKTRLRTD
;
A
#
# COMPACT_ATOMS: atom_id res chain seq x y z
N MET A 1 65.50 14.92 -15.14
CA MET A 1 64.11 15.10 -15.57
C MET A 1 63.43 13.74 -15.46
N ARG A 2 62.57 13.55 -14.49
CA ARG A 2 61.75 12.32 -14.33
C ARG A 2 60.35 12.65 -14.78
N PRO A 3 59.65 11.81 -15.58
CA PRO A 3 58.36 12.12 -16.11
C PRO A 3 57.27 11.91 -15.05
N LEU A 4 56.60 13.01 -14.68
CA LEU A 4 55.47 13.10 -13.74
C LEU A 4 54.14 12.51 -14.31
N PHE A 5 54.20 11.81 -15.42
CA PHE A 5 53.00 11.40 -16.17
C PHE A 5 52.41 10.01 -15.75
N CYS A 6 53.12 9.24 -14.92
CA CYS A 6 52.64 7.89 -14.58
C CYS A 6 51.72 7.78 -13.35
N VAL A 7 51.65 8.82 -12.50
CA VAL A 7 50.91 8.73 -11.23
C VAL A 7 49.40 8.93 -11.44
N GLY A 8 49.01 9.77 -12.44
CA GLY A 8 47.60 10.02 -12.73
C GLY A 8 46.86 8.82 -13.32
N ILE A 9 47.54 8.06 -14.18
CA ILE A 9 46.95 6.87 -14.85
C ILE A 9 46.80 5.71 -13.85
N ALA A 10 47.74 5.54 -12.94
CA ALA A 10 47.67 4.52 -11.91
C ALA A 10 46.50 4.77 -10.91
N ILE A 11 46.24 6.03 -10.54
CA ILE A 11 45.11 6.38 -9.68
C ILE A 11 43.76 6.16 -10.39
N PHE A 12 43.69 6.47 -11.71
CA PHE A 12 42.49 6.18 -12.51
C PHE A 12 42.26 4.66 -12.67
N TYR A 13 43.31 3.87 -12.84
CA TYR A 13 43.25 2.41 -12.93
C TYR A 13 42.86 1.76 -11.59
N ILE A 14 43.36 2.28 -10.46
CA ILE A 14 43.00 1.82 -9.12
C ILE A 14 41.53 2.15 -8.80
N ASN A 15 41.02 3.29 -9.23
CA ASN A 15 39.61 3.63 -9.07
C ASN A 15 38.69 2.85 -10.04
N TYR A 16 39.21 2.41 -11.20
CA TYR A 16 38.45 1.55 -12.13
C TYR A 16 38.42 0.09 -11.63
N LEU A 17 39.46 -0.37 -10.95
CA LEU A 17 39.53 -1.69 -10.33
C LEU A 17 38.82 -1.77 -8.96
N LYS A 18 38.36 -0.64 -8.42
CA LYS A 18 37.41 -0.60 -7.30
C LYS A 18 35.98 -0.96 -7.74
N ILE A 19 35.87 -1.66 -8.89
CA ILE A 19 34.65 -2.28 -9.34
C ILE A 19 34.38 -3.48 -8.43
N LYS A 20 33.49 -3.20 -7.47
CA LYS A 20 32.48 -4.17 -7.08
C LYS A 20 33.04 -5.56 -6.78
N THR A 21 33.68 -5.68 -5.66
CA THR A 21 33.46 -6.89 -4.90
C THR A 21 31.94 -7.02 -4.82
N VAL A 22 31.36 -7.87 -5.63
CA VAL A 22 29.96 -8.26 -5.51
C VAL A 22 29.90 -8.86 -4.12
N ASP A 23 29.33 -8.09 -3.20
CA ASP A 23 29.16 -8.55 -1.83
C ASP A 23 28.23 -9.75 -1.91
N THR A 24 28.78 -10.96 -1.83
CA THR A 24 28.00 -12.20 -1.83
C THR A 24 27.00 -12.24 -0.66
N LEU A 25 27.14 -11.33 0.28
CA LEU A 25 26.18 -11.05 1.36
C LEU A 25 24.95 -10.25 0.89
N SER A 26 24.92 -9.76 -0.36
CA SER A 26 23.77 -9.03 -0.94
C SER A 26 22.51 -9.90 -1.10
N TYR A 27 22.64 -11.23 -1.01
CA TYR A 27 21.51 -12.16 -1.00
C TYR A 27 20.83 -12.32 0.37
N LYS A 28 21.33 -11.64 1.40
CA LYS A 28 20.67 -11.66 2.72
C LYS A 28 19.33 -10.96 2.64
N THR A 29 18.27 -11.70 2.89
CA THR A 29 16.91 -11.15 2.96
C THR A 29 16.83 -10.14 4.11
N VAL A 30 16.52 -8.89 3.79
CA VAL A 30 16.34 -7.84 4.80
C VAL A 30 14.93 -7.98 5.39
N SER A 31 14.87 -8.29 6.69
CA SER A 31 13.63 -8.28 7.46
C SER A 31 13.52 -6.97 8.21
N LEU A 32 12.44 -6.23 7.96
CA LEU A 32 12.19 -4.96 8.65
C LEU A 32 11.51 -5.20 10.00
N ASN A 33 11.93 -4.43 11.00
CA ASN A 33 11.32 -4.38 12.32
C ASN A 33 10.52 -3.09 12.48
N LYS A 34 9.63 -3.01 13.48
CA LYS A 34 8.81 -1.83 13.77
C LYS A 34 9.64 -0.53 13.90
N ALA A 35 10.88 -0.63 14.40
CA ALA A 35 11.79 0.52 14.57
C ALA A 35 12.49 0.94 13.26
N THR A 36 12.64 0.03 12.29
CA THR A 36 13.38 0.28 11.04
C THR A 36 12.48 0.58 9.84
N VAL A 37 11.16 0.52 10.04
CA VAL A 37 10.18 0.81 8.99
C VAL A 37 10.07 2.32 8.77
N ASP A 38 10.33 2.77 7.55
CA ASP A 38 10.05 4.13 7.10
C ASP A 38 8.63 4.19 6.50
N LYS A 39 7.74 4.97 7.13
CA LYS A 39 6.35 5.17 6.70
C LYS A 39 6.19 6.53 6.04
N LYS A 40 5.70 6.54 4.82
CA LYS A 40 5.40 7.76 4.06
C LYS A 40 3.90 8.03 4.03
N TRP A 41 3.54 9.27 3.79
CA TRP A 41 2.17 9.67 3.53
C TRP A 41 1.91 9.69 2.03
N VAL A 42 0.85 9.02 1.61
CA VAL A 42 0.43 8.95 0.20
C VAL A 42 -1.00 9.46 0.10
N VAL A 43 -1.21 10.43 -0.76
CA VAL A 43 -2.55 10.98 -1.06
C VAL A 43 -3.03 10.37 -2.38
N ILE A 44 -4.26 9.85 -2.38
CA ILE A 44 -4.88 9.22 -3.55
C ILE A 44 -6.23 9.88 -3.82
N ASP A 45 -6.42 10.37 -5.03
CA ASP A 45 -7.71 10.87 -5.48
C ASP A 45 -8.60 9.71 -5.96
N ALA A 46 -9.83 9.66 -5.46
CA ALA A 46 -10.80 8.61 -5.77
C ALA A 46 -11.76 9.00 -6.90
N THR A 47 -11.64 10.20 -7.46
CA THR A 47 -12.57 10.71 -8.50
C THR A 47 -12.60 9.78 -9.70
N ASP A 48 -13.79 9.34 -10.09
CA ASP A 48 -14.08 8.47 -11.24
C ASP A 48 -13.35 7.11 -11.27
N LEU A 49 -12.63 6.78 -10.19
CA LEU A 49 -11.96 5.50 -10.09
C LEU A 49 -12.93 4.39 -9.66
N ALA A 50 -12.85 3.25 -10.33
CA ALA A 50 -13.62 2.08 -9.94
C ALA A 50 -13.23 1.62 -8.51
N LEU A 51 -14.22 1.55 -7.61
CA LEU A 51 -14.04 1.24 -6.18
C LEU A 51 -13.13 0.03 -5.93
N GLY A 52 -13.33 -1.07 -6.68
CA GLY A 52 -12.54 -2.29 -6.51
C GLY A 52 -11.06 -2.10 -6.87
N ARG A 53 -10.77 -1.40 -7.97
CA ARG A 53 -9.41 -1.12 -8.42
C ARG A 53 -8.70 -0.15 -7.47
N LEU A 54 -9.40 0.88 -7.02
CA LEU A 54 -8.90 1.79 -5.99
C LEU A 54 -8.54 1.03 -4.73
N ALA A 55 -9.47 0.25 -4.18
CA ALA A 55 -9.27 -0.49 -2.94
C ALA A 55 -8.12 -1.50 -3.01
N SER A 56 -7.92 -2.18 -4.16
CA SER A 56 -6.80 -3.10 -4.34
C SER A 56 -5.44 -2.40 -4.31
N ARG A 57 -5.33 -1.23 -4.96
CA ARG A 57 -4.13 -0.40 -4.92
C ARG A 57 -3.85 0.12 -3.52
N VAL A 58 -4.86 0.67 -2.87
CA VAL A 58 -4.78 1.14 -1.47
C VAL A 58 -4.33 0.02 -0.53
N ALA A 59 -4.92 -1.17 -0.64
CA ALA A 59 -4.56 -2.31 0.20
C ALA A 59 -3.11 -2.79 0.00
N LEU A 60 -2.59 -2.67 -1.22
CA LEU A 60 -1.20 -3.00 -1.54
C LEU A 60 -0.23 -2.04 -0.85
N VAL A 61 -0.52 -0.73 -0.89
CA VAL A 61 0.29 0.32 -0.26
C VAL A 61 0.20 0.23 1.28
N LEU A 62 -1.01 0.10 1.83
CA LEU A 62 -1.24 -0.08 3.28
C LEU A 62 -0.55 -1.31 3.85
N ARG A 63 -0.40 -2.36 3.06
CA ARG A 63 0.34 -3.57 3.45
C ARG A 63 1.85 -3.42 3.30
N GLY A 64 2.31 -2.47 2.48
CA GLY A 64 3.72 -2.27 2.17
C GLY A 64 4.31 -3.30 1.20
N LYS A 65 3.46 -3.98 0.41
CA LYS A 65 3.92 -4.95 -0.60
C LYS A 65 4.69 -4.33 -1.76
N ASN A 66 4.65 -3.02 -1.90
CA ASN A 66 5.43 -2.24 -2.85
C ASN A 66 6.89 -2.01 -2.41
N LYS A 67 7.22 -2.33 -1.14
CA LYS A 67 8.57 -2.13 -0.58
C LYS A 67 9.39 -3.41 -0.68
N PRO A 68 10.70 -3.34 -1.03
CA PRO A 68 11.56 -4.52 -1.12
C PRO A 68 11.77 -5.20 0.24
N GLY A 69 11.74 -4.45 1.35
CA GLY A 69 11.89 -4.96 2.73
C GLY A 69 10.58 -5.46 3.36
N TYR A 70 9.55 -5.79 2.56
CA TYR A 70 8.27 -6.26 3.06
C TYR A 70 8.41 -7.47 4.00
N THR A 71 7.88 -7.35 5.21
CA THR A 71 7.86 -8.41 6.23
C THR A 71 6.42 -8.71 6.65
N PRO A 72 5.91 -9.96 6.50
CA PRO A 72 4.48 -10.27 6.68
C PRO A 72 3.92 -10.05 8.08
N HIS A 73 4.76 -10.14 9.11
CA HIS A 73 4.35 -10.01 10.52
C HIS A 73 4.51 -8.60 11.09
N VAL A 74 5.11 -7.68 10.32
CA VAL A 74 5.31 -6.28 10.69
C VAL A 74 4.45 -5.40 9.79
N ASP A 75 3.96 -4.29 10.33
CA ASP A 75 3.28 -3.25 9.56
C ASP A 75 4.31 -2.37 8.83
N CYS A 76 4.64 -2.77 7.60
CA CYS A 76 5.58 -2.08 6.72
C CYS A 76 4.89 -1.06 5.79
N GLY A 77 3.58 -0.91 5.90
CA GLY A 77 2.77 -0.08 5.02
C GLY A 77 2.99 1.42 5.19
N ASP A 78 2.58 2.16 4.18
CA ASP A 78 2.52 3.61 4.19
C ASP A 78 1.15 4.10 4.68
N ASN A 79 1.10 5.33 5.17
CA ASN A 79 -0.15 5.97 5.56
C ASN A 79 -0.85 6.47 4.29
N VAL A 80 -2.13 6.15 4.11
CA VAL A 80 -2.88 6.51 2.91
C VAL A 80 -4.05 7.43 3.25
N ILE A 81 -4.11 8.58 2.59
CA ILE A 81 -5.23 9.50 2.62
C ILE A 81 -5.98 9.40 1.30
N VAL A 82 -7.26 9.05 1.34
CA VAL A 82 -8.12 9.03 0.16
C VAL A 82 -9.01 10.27 0.17
N ILE A 83 -8.88 11.09 -0.88
CA ILE A 83 -9.72 12.28 -1.08
C ILE A 83 -10.84 11.98 -2.07
N ASN A 84 -11.89 12.80 -2.08
CA ASN A 84 -13.04 12.69 -2.99
C ASN A 84 -13.76 11.32 -2.97
N ALA A 85 -13.85 10.70 -1.78
CA ALA A 85 -14.44 9.36 -1.61
C ALA A 85 -15.91 9.27 -2.07
N GLU A 86 -16.61 10.40 -2.16
CA GLU A 86 -17.98 10.51 -2.66
C GLU A 86 -18.10 10.29 -4.17
N LYS A 87 -17.03 10.63 -4.93
CA LYS A 87 -16.99 10.56 -6.39
C LYS A 87 -16.49 9.22 -6.94
N VAL A 88 -16.45 8.21 -6.10
CA VAL A 88 -16.03 6.86 -6.50
C VAL A 88 -17.03 6.23 -7.47
N ALA A 89 -16.51 5.66 -8.56
CA ALA A 89 -17.33 5.01 -9.57
C ALA A 89 -17.67 3.55 -9.20
N LEU A 90 -18.93 3.18 -9.37
CA LEU A 90 -19.41 1.81 -9.34
C LEU A 90 -19.94 1.42 -10.72
N SER A 91 -19.42 0.35 -11.30
CA SER A 91 -19.80 -0.09 -12.64
C SER A 91 -21.18 -0.76 -12.66
N GLY A 92 -21.97 -0.49 -13.72
CA GLY A 92 -23.29 -1.07 -13.94
C GLY A 92 -24.30 -0.70 -12.85
N LYS A 93 -25.25 -1.56 -12.58
CA LYS A 93 -26.33 -1.34 -11.60
C LYS A 93 -25.94 -1.59 -10.15
N LYS A 94 -24.63 -1.63 -9.81
CA LYS A 94 -24.17 -1.96 -8.45
C LYS A 94 -24.57 -0.95 -7.39
N MET A 95 -24.91 0.26 -7.78
CA MET A 95 -25.39 1.29 -6.84
C MET A 95 -26.70 0.88 -6.16
N THR A 96 -27.62 0.28 -6.90
CA THR A 96 -28.95 -0.13 -6.43
C THR A 96 -29.02 -1.59 -6.03
N ASP A 97 -28.45 -2.48 -6.85
CA ASP A 97 -28.63 -3.92 -6.73
C ASP A 97 -27.71 -4.56 -5.68
N ARG A 98 -26.54 -3.95 -5.41
CA ARG A 98 -25.64 -4.48 -4.40
C ARG A 98 -26.18 -4.22 -3.01
N VAL A 99 -26.24 -5.28 -2.20
CA VAL A 99 -26.71 -5.19 -0.81
C VAL A 99 -25.57 -5.49 0.15
N TYR A 100 -25.37 -4.63 1.12
CA TYR A 100 -24.49 -4.86 2.27
C TYR A 100 -25.35 -5.31 3.45
N THR A 101 -25.09 -6.53 3.91
CA THR A 101 -25.75 -7.10 5.08
C THR A 101 -24.99 -6.77 6.35
N ARG A 102 -25.71 -6.41 7.40
CA ARG A 102 -25.24 -6.28 8.77
C ARG A 102 -26.21 -6.98 9.68
N TYR A 103 -25.72 -7.67 10.67
CA TYR A 103 -26.52 -8.36 11.68
C TYR A 103 -26.27 -7.76 13.06
N THR A 104 -27.34 -7.53 13.84
CA THR A 104 -27.25 -6.91 15.16
C THR A 104 -27.09 -7.90 16.30
N GLY A 105 -27.24 -9.21 16.03
CA GLY A 105 -27.17 -10.28 17.04
C GLY A 105 -28.50 -10.68 17.65
N TYR A 106 -29.58 -9.93 17.37
CA TYR A 106 -30.93 -10.25 17.89
C TYR A 106 -31.81 -10.91 16.83
N PRO A 107 -32.86 -11.66 17.23
CA PRO A 107 -33.87 -12.17 16.30
C PRO A 107 -34.42 -11.05 15.42
N GLY A 108 -34.50 -11.25 14.10
CA GLY A 108 -34.90 -10.21 13.14
C GLY A 108 -33.90 -9.06 12.94
N GLY A 109 -32.69 -9.17 13.50
CA GLY A 109 -31.69 -8.11 13.47
C GLY A 109 -30.91 -7.95 12.18
N GLN A 110 -31.32 -8.56 11.06
CA GLN A 110 -30.69 -8.37 9.75
C GLN A 110 -30.98 -6.98 9.20
N ARG A 111 -29.94 -6.26 8.87
CA ARG A 111 -30.01 -4.91 8.25
C ARG A 111 -29.41 -4.97 6.85
N LEU A 112 -30.18 -4.56 5.86
CA LEU A 112 -29.78 -4.48 4.45
C LEU A 112 -29.59 -3.03 4.06
N THR A 113 -28.48 -2.70 3.40
CA THR A 113 -28.16 -1.32 2.99
C THR A 113 -27.56 -1.34 1.59
N THR A 114 -28.05 -0.49 0.71
CA THR A 114 -27.50 -0.29 -0.64
C THR A 114 -26.33 0.70 -0.61
N PRO A 115 -25.39 0.65 -1.58
CA PRO A 115 -24.30 1.62 -1.72
C PRO A 115 -24.81 3.07 -1.78
N GLU A 116 -25.89 3.33 -2.49
CA GLU A 116 -26.51 4.63 -2.61
C GLU A 116 -26.87 5.22 -1.24
N LYS A 117 -27.53 4.44 -0.39
CA LYS A 117 -27.85 4.83 1.00
C LYS A 117 -26.61 5.04 1.87
N ILE A 118 -25.50 4.34 1.58
CA ILE A 118 -24.25 4.51 2.30
C ILE A 118 -23.59 5.82 1.87
N LEU A 119 -23.52 6.09 0.56
CA LEU A 119 -22.91 7.31 0.02
C LEU A 119 -23.62 8.56 0.50
N SER A 120 -24.96 8.55 0.55
CA SER A 120 -25.74 9.70 1.04
C SER A 120 -25.52 9.99 2.54
N LYS A 121 -25.26 8.96 3.37
CA LYS A 121 -25.07 9.14 4.81
C LYS A 121 -23.59 9.33 5.19
N LYS A 122 -22.70 8.49 4.68
CA LYS A 122 -21.27 8.47 5.02
C LYS A 122 -20.45 7.97 3.82
N PRO A 123 -20.02 8.84 2.91
CA PRO A 123 -19.33 8.43 1.67
C PRO A 123 -18.01 7.69 1.96
N THR A 124 -17.31 8.05 3.02
CA THR A 124 -16.04 7.40 3.41
C THR A 124 -16.19 5.92 3.77
N GLU A 125 -17.37 5.51 4.26
CA GLU A 125 -17.63 4.14 4.71
C GLU A 125 -17.58 3.12 3.57
N LEU A 126 -17.94 3.52 2.36
CA LEU A 126 -17.92 2.65 1.19
C LEU A 126 -16.48 2.25 0.83
N VAL A 127 -15.59 3.22 0.76
CA VAL A 127 -14.15 3.01 0.49
C VAL A 127 -13.51 2.21 1.63
N ARG A 128 -13.83 2.56 2.87
CA ARG A 128 -13.33 1.86 4.06
C ARG A 128 -13.70 0.38 4.06
N ARG A 129 -14.95 0.03 3.75
CA ARG A 129 -15.42 -1.37 3.67
C ARG A 129 -14.72 -2.13 2.55
N ALA A 130 -14.53 -1.52 1.40
CA ALA A 130 -13.83 -2.14 0.28
C ALA A 130 -12.36 -2.42 0.62
N GLY A 131 -11.64 -1.43 1.18
CA GLY A 131 -10.26 -1.59 1.63
C GLY A 131 -10.11 -2.64 2.73
N LYS A 132 -10.98 -2.58 3.76
CA LYS A 132 -10.99 -3.56 4.85
C LYS A 132 -11.25 -4.99 4.36
N GLY A 133 -12.07 -5.17 3.33
CA GLY A 133 -12.33 -6.48 2.72
C GLY A 133 -11.12 -7.06 1.98
N MET A 134 -10.23 -6.21 1.46
CA MET A 134 -9.03 -6.64 0.72
C MET A 134 -7.82 -6.87 1.62
N LEU A 135 -7.82 -6.33 2.82
CA LEU A 135 -6.77 -6.58 3.80
C LEU A 135 -6.99 -7.93 4.48
N ARG A 136 -5.88 -8.62 4.77
CA ARG A 136 -5.91 -9.91 5.47
C ARG A 136 -6.53 -9.73 6.87
N LYS A 137 -7.38 -10.66 7.30
CA LYS A 137 -8.03 -10.65 8.62
C LYS A 137 -7.03 -11.03 9.73
N THR A 138 -6.04 -10.18 9.95
CA THR A 138 -5.03 -10.34 11.00
C THR A 138 -5.07 -9.13 11.93
N ARG A 139 -4.36 -9.20 13.04
CA ARG A 139 -4.19 -8.12 14.02
C ARG A 139 -3.76 -6.79 13.36
N LEU A 140 -2.82 -6.84 12.40
CA LEU A 140 -2.33 -5.69 11.65
C LEU A 140 -3.39 -4.95 10.82
N ARG A 141 -4.60 -5.49 10.67
CA ARG A 141 -5.69 -4.80 9.97
C ARG A 141 -6.41 -3.80 10.85
N THR A 142 -6.29 -3.90 12.14
CA THR A 142 -6.99 -3.06 13.12
C THR A 142 -6.16 -1.87 13.56
N ASP A 143 -4.86 -1.97 13.37
CA ASP A 143 -3.91 -0.88 13.58
C ASP A 143 -3.91 0.05 12.37
#